data_9208fa363444205f10f1225f4c5f48b4
#
_entry.id   9208fa363444205f10f1225f4c5f48b4
#
_cell.length_a   1.000
_cell.length_b   1.000
_cell.length_c   1.000
_cell.angle_alpha   90.00
_cell.angle_beta   90.00
_cell.angle_gamma   90.00
#
_symmetry.space_group_name_H-M   'P 1'
#
loop_
_entity.id
_entity.type
_entity.pdbx_description
1 polymer ?
#
loop_
_entity_poly.entity_id
_entity_poly.type
_entity_poly.pdbx_seq_one_letter_code
_entity_poly.pdbx_strand_id
1 'polypeptide(L)'
;PLGERFDILTEQLAVITGLWNTPNGEQFNYSGKHYTISNSPALPKPVQSPPPIIVGGGGPKRTPLLAARYAAEFNIPFSGIERFSEQCERVRAACTSIGRDPQSLQYSSAVVVCVGKNDADIARRAAAIGREVEELRLNGLCGTPGEAIERLQQWNAAGAQRMYVQFLDLTDLEHLDLLAEQVMPFV
;
A
#
# COMPACT_ATOMS: atom_id res chain seq x y z
N PRO A 1 3.93 -16.62 -16.70
CA PRO A 1 5.08 -16.57 -15.78
C PRO A 1 5.13 -15.24 -15.04
N LEU A 2 5.69 -15.21 -13.80
CA LEU A 2 5.73 -13.99 -12.99
C LEU A 2 6.55 -12.88 -13.66
N GLY A 3 7.64 -13.24 -14.33
CA GLY A 3 8.46 -12.28 -15.08
C GLY A 3 7.68 -11.52 -16.14
N GLU A 4 6.89 -12.22 -16.93
CA GLU A 4 6.06 -11.64 -17.98
C GLU A 4 4.97 -10.70 -17.43
N ARG A 5 4.35 -11.05 -16.27
CA ARG A 5 3.39 -10.16 -15.61
C ARG A 5 4.03 -8.83 -15.20
N PHE A 6 5.27 -8.86 -14.74
CA PHE A 6 6.02 -7.64 -14.43
C PHE A 6 6.41 -6.85 -15.70
N ASP A 7 6.68 -7.53 -16.82
CA ASP A 7 6.95 -6.85 -18.09
C ASP A 7 5.70 -6.10 -18.56
N ILE A 8 4.55 -6.79 -18.53
CA ILE A 8 3.23 -6.19 -18.82
C ILE A 8 2.94 -5.01 -17.89
N LEU A 9 3.09 -5.18 -16.56
CA LEU A 9 2.85 -4.10 -15.60
C LEU A 9 3.77 -2.89 -15.84
N THR A 10 5.02 -3.12 -16.23
CA THR A 10 5.97 -2.05 -16.53
C THR A 10 5.49 -1.21 -17.72
N GLU A 11 5.02 -1.87 -18.79
CA GLU A 11 4.47 -1.18 -19.93
C GLU A 11 3.14 -0.51 -19.63
N GLN A 12 2.26 -1.15 -18.83
CA GLN A 12 1.01 -0.53 -18.38
C GLN A 12 1.23 0.77 -17.63
N LEU A 13 2.17 0.79 -16.68
CA LEU A 13 2.49 2.00 -15.93
C LEU A 13 3.04 3.09 -16.85
N ALA A 14 3.90 2.74 -17.81
CA ALA A 14 4.41 3.69 -18.79
C ALA A 14 3.29 4.26 -19.68
N VAL A 15 2.38 3.41 -20.15
CA VAL A 15 1.22 3.82 -20.95
C VAL A 15 0.29 4.72 -20.16
N ILE A 16 -0.11 4.32 -18.96
CA ILE A 16 -1.04 5.07 -18.11
C ILE A 16 -0.46 6.46 -17.80
N THR A 17 0.77 6.51 -17.32
CA THR A 17 1.42 7.79 -17.00
C THR A 17 1.67 8.65 -18.24
N GLY A 18 1.99 8.04 -19.36
CA GLY A 18 2.14 8.74 -20.65
C GLY A 18 0.83 9.37 -21.11
N LEU A 19 -0.29 8.63 -21.05
CA LEU A 19 -1.61 9.15 -21.37
C LEU A 19 -2.01 10.32 -20.45
N TRP A 20 -1.74 10.23 -19.15
CA TRP A 20 -2.07 11.29 -18.20
C TRP A 20 -1.24 12.56 -18.45
N ASN A 21 0.04 12.39 -18.76
CA ASN A 21 0.99 13.50 -18.91
C ASN A 21 1.00 14.14 -20.29
N THR A 22 0.38 13.52 -21.29
CA THR A 22 0.29 14.10 -22.65
C THR A 22 -0.52 15.40 -22.61
N PRO A 23 0.00 16.55 -23.08
CA PRO A 23 -0.73 17.80 -23.07
C PRO A 23 -2.03 17.74 -23.89
N ASN A 24 -2.99 18.61 -23.55
CA ASN A 24 -4.22 18.74 -24.33
C ASN A 24 -3.91 19.20 -25.75
N GLY A 25 -4.49 18.52 -26.74
CA GLY A 25 -4.23 18.80 -28.16
C GLY A 25 -3.06 18.03 -28.75
N GLU A 26 -2.26 17.36 -27.94
CA GLU A 26 -1.21 16.46 -28.42
C GLU A 26 -1.68 15.02 -28.48
N GLN A 27 -0.89 14.18 -29.14
CA GLN A 27 -1.17 12.75 -29.30
C GLN A 27 -0.11 11.92 -28.58
N PHE A 28 -0.59 10.91 -27.86
CA PHE A 28 0.27 9.93 -27.20
C PHE A 28 0.53 8.74 -28.11
N ASN A 29 1.79 8.36 -28.21
CA ASN A 29 2.25 7.18 -28.95
C ASN A 29 3.12 6.33 -28.01
N TYR A 30 2.94 5.00 -28.09
CA TYR A 30 3.75 4.03 -27.35
C TYR A 30 3.96 2.78 -28.20
N SER A 31 5.16 2.24 -28.21
CA SER A 31 5.47 0.97 -28.87
C SER A 31 6.32 0.12 -27.93
N GLY A 32 5.71 -0.89 -27.34
CA GLY A 32 6.34 -1.86 -26.46
C GLY A 32 6.17 -3.29 -26.98
N LYS A 33 6.56 -4.24 -26.17
CA LYS A 33 6.41 -5.67 -26.48
C LYS A 33 4.95 -6.13 -26.34
N HIS A 34 4.22 -5.57 -25.38
CA HIS A 34 2.86 -6.00 -24.99
C HIS A 34 1.79 -4.98 -25.40
N TYR A 35 2.15 -3.71 -25.54
CA TYR A 35 1.22 -2.63 -25.88
C TYR A 35 1.75 -1.79 -27.02
N THR A 36 0.83 -1.41 -27.90
CA THR A 36 1.07 -0.42 -28.96
C THR A 36 -0.11 0.56 -28.98
N ILE A 37 0.20 1.84 -28.88
CA ILE A 37 -0.79 2.93 -28.96
C ILE A 37 -0.33 3.90 -30.03
N SER A 38 -1.23 4.27 -30.92
CA SER A 38 -0.94 5.19 -32.02
C SER A 38 -1.93 6.33 -32.01
N ASN A 39 -1.41 7.56 -32.04
CA ASN A 39 -2.19 8.79 -32.20
C ASN A 39 -3.36 8.94 -31.20
N SER A 40 -3.20 8.44 -29.97
CA SER A 40 -4.23 8.59 -28.95
C SER A 40 -4.35 10.06 -28.53
N PRO A 41 -5.57 10.65 -28.50
CA PRO A 41 -5.76 12.00 -27.98
C PRO A 41 -5.56 12.09 -26.47
N ALA A 42 -5.31 10.95 -25.80
CA ALA A 42 -5.08 10.87 -24.35
C ALA A 42 -6.21 11.52 -23.51
N LEU A 43 -7.45 11.31 -23.88
CA LEU A 43 -8.65 11.89 -23.25
C LEU A 43 -9.59 10.81 -22.72
N PRO A 44 -10.39 11.09 -21.68
CA PRO A 44 -10.41 12.34 -20.89
C PRO A 44 -9.18 12.47 -19.98
N LYS A 45 -8.85 13.71 -19.62
CA LYS A 45 -7.79 13.97 -18.64
C LYS A 45 -8.30 13.76 -17.22
N PRO A 46 -7.47 13.21 -16.31
CA PRO A 46 -7.82 13.14 -14.90
C PRO A 46 -7.91 14.54 -14.29
N VAL A 47 -8.76 14.70 -13.27
CA VAL A 47 -8.87 15.96 -12.52
C VAL A 47 -7.60 16.21 -11.71
N GLN A 48 -7.06 15.15 -11.08
CA GLN A 48 -5.75 15.18 -10.43
C GLN A 48 -4.63 15.09 -11.49
N SER A 49 -3.58 15.88 -11.34
CA SER A 49 -2.50 15.91 -12.34
C SER A 49 -1.11 15.85 -11.67
N PRO A 50 -0.46 14.68 -11.68
CA PRO A 50 -0.98 13.36 -12.03
C PRO A 50 -1.81 12.73 -10.90
N PRO A 51 -2.68 11.75 -11.20
CA PRO A 51 -3.28 10.91 -10.17
C PRO A 51 -2.20 10.15 -9.40
N PRO A 52 -2.32 10.03 -8.06
CA PRO A 52 -1.34 9.28 -7.29
C PRO A 52 -1.44 7.78 -7.60
N ILE A 53 -0.29 7.15 -7.81
CA ILE A 53 -0.17 5.71 -8.02
C ILE A 53 0.36 5.08 -6.74
N ILE A 54 -0.33 4.05 -6.24
CA ILE A 54 0.16 3.20 -5.17
C ILE A 54 0.76 1.94 -5.80
N VAL A 55 2.04 1.69 -5.56
CA VAL A 55 2.69 0.45 -5.97
C VAL A 55 2.88 -0.42 -4.73
N GLY A 56 2.32 -1.63 -4.75
CA GLY A 56 2.40 -2.56 -3.63
C GLY A 56 3.17 -3.83 -3.94
N GLY A 57 3.69 -4.48 -2.88
CA GLY A 57 4.23 -5.82 -2.94
C GLY A 57 5.62 -6.00 -2.34
N GLY A 58 5.93 -7.28 -2.02
CA GLY A 58 7.15 -7.69 -1.31
C GLY A 58 8.27 -8.22 -2.21
N GLY A 59 8.20 -8.03 -3.54
CA GLY A 59 9.25 -8.49 -4.46
C GLY A 59 10.58 -7.74 -4.24
N PRO A 60 11.74 -8.45 -4.29
CA PRO A 60 13.01 -7.85 -3.84
C PRO A 60 13.65 -6.89 -4.85
N LYS A 61 13.31 -6.95 -6.13
CA LYS A 61 13.98 -6.17 -7.19
C LYS A 61 13.02 -5.34 -8.03
N ARG A 62 12.05 -5.97 -8.72
CA ARG A 62 11.19 -5.29 -9.70
C ARG A 62 10.18 -4.36 -9.04
N THR A 63 9.58 -4.77 -7.92
CA THR A 63 8.64 -3.93 -7.16
C THR A 63 9.29 -2.63 -6.68
N PRO A 64 10.48 -2.63 -6.03
CA PRO A 64 11.17 -1.40 -5.67
C PRO A 64 11.45 -0.46 -6.86
N LEU A 65 11.87 -1.01 -8.00
CA LEU A 65 12.14 -0.21 -9.20
C LEU A 65 10.87 0.43 -9.78
N LEU A 66 9.75 -0.29 -9.80
CA LEU A 66 8.47 0.26 -10.25
C LEU A 66 7.95 1.31 -9.28
N ALA A 67 8.06 1.09 -7.96
CA ALA A 67 7.72 2.07 -6.96
C ALA A 67 8.56 3.34 -7.11
N ALA A 68 9.88 3.21 -7.21
CA ALA A 68 10.78 4.32 -7.41
C ALA A 68 10.45 5.14 -8.66
N ARG A 69 10.02 4.50 -9.74
CA ARG A 69 9.76 5.15 -11.02
C ARG A 69 8.40 5.83 -11.10
N TYR A 70 7.36 5.21 -10.56
CA TYR A 70 5.98 5.60 -10.85
C TYR A 70 5.13 5.96 -9.62
N ALA A 71 5.51 5.49 -8.41
CA ALA A 71 4.62 5.59 -7.26
C ALA A 71 4.66 6.96 -6.59
N ALA A 72 3.51 7.43 -6.15
CA ALA A 72 3.37 8.45 -5.11
C ALA A 72 3.43 7.81 -3.71
N GLU A 73 3.01 6.52 -3.62
CA GLU A 73 2.98 5.77 -2.38
C GLU A 73 3.45 4.33 -2.63
N PHE A 74 4.32 3.83 -1.75
CA PHE A 74 4.70 2.43 -1.70
C PHE A 74 3.99 1.74 -0.54
N ASN A 75 3.30 0.62 -0.84
CA ASN A 75 2.59 -0.18 0.14
C ASN A 75 3.15 -1.59 0.25
N ILE A 76 3.40 -2.07 1.47
CA ILE A 76 3.64 -3.48 1.70
C ILE A 76 2.49 -4.08 2.52
N PRO A 77 1.66 -4.95 1.91
CA PRO A 77 0.49 -5.49 2.58
C PRO A 77 0.82 -6.72 3.43
N PHE A 78 0.10 -6.88 4.53
CA PHE A 78 0.00 -8.11 5.34
C PHE A 78 1.35 -8.71 5.73
N SER A 79 2.22 -7.91 6.26
CA SER A 79 3.55 -8.31 6.72
C SER A 79 3.88 -7.69 8.07
N GLY A 80 4.84 -8.26 8.81
CA GLY A 80 5.34 -7.68 10.05
C GLY A 80 6.24 -6.45 9.80
N ILE A 81 6.52 -5.72 10.87
CA ILE A 81 7.29 -4.45 10.85
C ILE A 81 8.69 -4.64 10.28
N GLU A 82 9.37 -5.73 10.61
CA GLU A 82 10.73 -6.00 10.11
C GLU A 82 10.75 -6.10 8.58
N ARG A 83 9.81 -6.89 8.02
CA ARG A 83 9.69 -7.03 6.56
C ARG A 83 9.28 -5.73 5.88
N PHE A 84 8.45 -4.92 6.52
CA PHE A 84 8.11 -3.57 6.06
C PHE A 84 9.39 -2.72 5.97
N SER A 85 10.17 -2.64 7.04
CA SER A 85 11.40 -1.85 7.10
C SER A 85 12.40 -2.28 6.02
N GLU A 86 12.67 -3.58 5.89
CA GLU A 86 13.56 -4.11 4.85
C GLU A 86 13.11 -3.73 3.43
N GLN A 87 11.81 -3.82 3.17
CA GLN A 87 11.30 -3.51 1.85
C GLN A 87 11.31 -2.01 1.56
N CYS A 88 11.05 -1.17 2.56
CA CYS A 88 11.20 0.27 2.45
C CYS A 88 12.64 0.68 2.13
N GLU A 89 13.64 0.04 2.74
CA GLU A 89 15.05 0.28 2.41
C GLU A 89 15.37 -0.07 0.96
N ARG A 90 14.83 -1.18 0.44
CA ARG A 90 14.99 -1.54 -0.98
C ARG A 90 14.39 -0.49 -1.92
N VAL A 91 13.23 0.07 -1.54
CA VAL A 91 12.59 1.14 -2.32
C VAL A 91 13.38 2.43 -2.24
N ARG A 92 13.88 2.81 -1.06
CA ARG A 92 14.76 3.99 -0.89
C ARG A 92 16.03 3.88 -1.73
N ALA A 93 16.68 2.71 -1.71
CA ALA A 93 17.84 2.44 -2.54
C ALA A 93 17.51 2.52 -4.05
N ALA A 94 16.35 2.00 -4.47
CA ALA A 94 15.90 2.11 -5.85
C ALA A 94 15.62 3.56 -6.25
N CYS A 95 15.04 4.39 -5.38
CA CYS A 95 14.85 5.82 -5.63
C CYS A 95 16.20 6.51 -5.84
N THR A 96 17.14 6.30 -4.92
CA THR A 96 18.50 6.87 -5.02
C THR A 96 19.19 6.47 -6.33
N SER A 97 19.04 5.22 -6.76
CA SER A 97 19.66 4.71 -7.99
C SER A 97 19.19 5.40 -9.27
N ILE A 98 18.02 6.03 -9.25
CA ILE A 98 17.46 6.79 -10.39
C ILE A 98 17.46 8.31 -10.14
N GLY A 99 18.12 8.78 -9.07
CA GLY A 99 18.20 10.20 -8.72
C GLY A 99 16.91 10.79 -8.15
N ARG A 100 15.97 9.94 -7.67
CA ARG A 100 14.75 10.37 -7.01
C ARG A 100 14.97 10.48 -5.50
N ASP A 101 14.47 11.57 -4.88
CA ASP A 101 14.44 11.69 -3.44
C ASP A 101 13.52 10.60 -2.82
N PRO A 102 14.06 9.70 -1.97
CA PRO A 102 13.25 8.68 -1.30
C PRO A 102 12.13 9.25 -0.41
N GLN A 103 12.28 10.47 0.08
CA GLN A 103 11.26 11.13 0.92
C GLN A 103 10.08 11.67 0.09
N SER A 104 10.20 11.71 -1.24
CA SER A 104 9.10 12.06 -2.13
C SER A 104 8.03 10.96 -2.24
N LEU A 105 8.28 9.76 -1.71
CA LEU A 105 7.31 8.69 -1.59
C LEU A 105 6.69 8.64 -0.18
N GLN A 106 5.38 8.38 -0.14
CA GLN A 106 4.73 7.96 1.08
C GLN A 106 4.92 6.45 1.27
N TYR A 107 5.24 6.02 2.50
CA TYR A 107 5.41 4.61 2.84
C TYR A 107 4.23 4.16 3.70
N SER A 108 3.58 3.08 3.30
CA SER A 108 2.39 2.58 3.95
C SER A 108 2.39 1.06 4.09
N SER A 109 1.57 0.58 5.01
CA SER A 109 1.29 -0.84 5.14
C SER A 109 -0.22 -1.09 5.24
N ALA A 110 -0.64 -2.32 4.92
CA ALA A 110 -1.99 -2.78 5.13
C ALA A 110 -1.97 -3.99 6.07
N VAL A 111 -2.85 -3.99 7.06
CA VAL A 111 -2.95 -5.04 8.06
C VAL A 111 -4.40 -5.41 8.34
N VAL A 112 -4.64 -6.67 8.74
CA VAL A 112 -5.95 -7.05 9.27
C VAL A 112 -6.10 -6.47 10.68
N VAL A 113 -7.25 -5.88 10.97
CA VAL A 113 -7.58 -5.37 12.30
C VAL A 113 -8.42 -6.37 13.09
N CYS A 114 -8.08 -6.56 14.38
CA CYS A 114 -8.81 -7.36 15.33
C CYS A 114 -8.66 -6.77 16.75
N VAL A 115 -9.27 -5.62 16.97
CA VAL A 115 -9.22 -4.91 18.25
C VAL A 115 -10.45 -5.25 19.06
N GLY A 116 -10.28 -5.49 20.36
CA GLY A 116 -11.37 -5.82 21.28
C GLY A 116 -11.20 -5.14 22.64
N LYS A 117 -12.29 -4.95 23.37
CA LYS A 117 -12.25 -4.33 24.71
C LYS A 117 -11.48 -5.19 25.73
N ASN A 118 -11.38 -6.48 25.46
CA ASN A 118 -10.72 -7.48 26.28
C ASN A 118 -10.41 -8.73 25.43
N ASP A 119 -9.69 -9.70 26.01
CA ASP A 119 -9.29 -10.93 25.31
C ASP A 119 -10.47 -11.78 24.81
N ALA A 120 -11.61 -11.76 25.49
CA ALA A 120 -12.81 -12.48 25.04
C ALA A 120 -13.38 -11.86 23.76
N ASP A 121 -13.42 -10.54 23.66
CA ASP A 121 -13.84 -9.83 22.44
C ASP A 121 -12.87 -10.08 21.29
N ILE A 122 -11.56 -10.05 21.55
CA ILE A 122 -10.52 -10.32 20.56
C ILE A 122 -10.68 -11.74 20.03
N ALA A 123 -10.81 -12.72 20.92
CA ALA A 123 -11.00 -14.12 20.54
C ALA A 123 -12.28 -14.34 19.73
N ARG A 124 -13.39 -13.71 20.10
CA ARG A 124 -14.65 -13.74 19.37
C ARG A 124 -14.49 -13.20 17.96
N ARG A 125 -13.86 -12.04 17.80
CA ARG A 125 -13.61 -11.40 16.50
C ARG A 125 -12.67 -12.20 15.62
N ALA A 126 -11.58 -12.72 16.19
CA ALA A 126 -10.66 -13.59 15.48
C ALA A 126 -11.36 -14.85 14.96
N ALA A 127 -12.16 -15.52 15.81
CA ALA A 127 -12.94 -16.68 15.41
C ALA A 127 -13.95 -16.36 14.29
N ALA A 128 -14.64 -15.22 14.38
CA ALA A 128 -15.61 -14.80 13.35
C ALA A 128 -14.99 -14.64 11.95
N ILE A 129 -13.72 -14.29 11.88
CA ILE A 129 -12.98 -14.15 10.60
C ILE A 129 -12.10 -15.37 10.27
N GLY A 130 -12.20 -16.44 11.06
CA GLY A 130 -11.44 -17.69 10.85
C GLY A 130 -9.92 -17.52 10.97
N ARG A 131 -9.46 -16.68 11.90
CA ARG A 131 -8.04 -16.41 12.13
C ARG A 131 -7.64 -16.70 13.57
N GLU A 132 -6.36 -17.00 13.76
CA GLU A 132 -5.79 -17.22 15.08
C GLU A 132 -5.31 -15.90 15.70
N VAL A 133 -5.61 -15.70 17.00
CA VAL A 133 -5.25 -14.47 17.72
C VAL A 133 -3.74 -14.21 17.67
N GLU A 134 -2.94 -15.27 17.89
CA GLU A 134 -1.47 -15.17 17.91
C GLU A 134 -0.90 -14.71 16.55
N GLU A 135 -1.48 -15.22 15.47
CA GLU A 135 -1.09 -14.80 14.11
C GLU A 135 -1.47 -13.34 13.85
N LEU A 136 -2.66 -12.92 14.30
CA LEU A 136 -3.11 -11.54 14.16
C LEU A 136 -2.29 -10.57 15.04
N ARG A 137 -1.85 -10.99 16.23
CA ARG A 137 -0.94 -10.21 17.07
C ARG A 137 0.43 -10.01 16.41
N LEU A 138 0.91 -11.02 15.67
CA LEU A 138 2.20 -10.94 14.98
C LEU A 138 2.14 -10.06 13.72
N ASN A 139 1.14 -10.25 12.87
CA ASN A 139 1.08 -9.72 11.51
C ASN A 139 -0.01 -8.66 11.28
N GLY A 140 -0.87 -8.43 12.27
CA GLY A 140 -2.01 -7.52 12.18
C GLY A 140 -1.97 -6.36 13.17
N LEU A 141 -3.10 -5.70 13.28
CA LEU A 141 -3.41 -4.74 14.35
C LEU A 141 -4.40 -5.44 15.30
N CYS A 142 -3.88 -6.20 16.27
CA CYS A 142 -4.66 -7.05 17.15
C CYS A 142 -4.33 -6.79 18.62
N GLY A 143 -5.36 -6.65 19.45
CA GLY A 143 -5.24 -6.41 20.88
C GLY A 143 -6.33 -5.50 21.43
N THR A 144 -6.14 -5.01 22.65
CA THR A 144 -6.94 -3.93 23.22
C THR A 144 -6.67 -2.60 22.51
N PRO A 145 -7.49 -1.56 22.67
CA PRO A 145 -7.22 -0.24 22.09
C PRO A 145 -5.83 0.31 22.45
N GLY A 146 -5.38 0.13 23.71
CA GLY A 146 -4.05 0.54 24.13
C GLY A 146 -2.93 -0.19 23.37
N GLU A 147 -3.01 -1.53 23.27
CA GLU A 147 -2.05 -2.34 22.52
C GLU A 147 -2.06 -1.97 21.01
N ALA A 148 -3.22 -1.64 20.46
CA ALA A 148 -3.34 -1.20 19.07
C ALA A 148 -2.64 0.16 18.84
N ILE A 149 -2.78 1.11 19.77
CA ILE A 149 -2.09 2.41 19.73
C ILE A 149 -0.57 2.21 19.78
N GLU A 150 -0.08 1.41 20.72
CA GLU A 150 1.35 1.09 20.84
C GLU A 150 1.88 0.43 19.56
N ARG A 151 1.12 -0.46 18.98
CA ARG A 151 1.49 -1.13 17.73
C ARG A 151 1.57 -0.16 16.57
N LEU A 152 0.63 0.77 16.44
CA LEU A 152 0.65 1.82 15.41
C LEU A 152 1.84 2.78 15.59
N GLN A 153 2.19 3.11 16.84
CA GLN A 153 3.39 3.89 17.13
C GLN A 153 4.67 3.16 16.73
N GLN A 154 4.74 1.83 16.91
CA GLN A 154 5.87 1.02 16.42
C GLN A 154 5.96 1.04 14.88
N TRP A 155 4.82 0.97 14.17
CA TRP A 155 4.78 1.13 12.72
C TRP A 155 5.27 2.50 12.27
N ASN A 156 4.82 3.56 12.94
CA ASN A 156 5.27 4.93 12.66
C ASN A 156 6.79 5.07 12.89
N ALA A 157 7.31 4.55 13.99
CA ALA A 157 8.75 4.56 14.29
C ALA A 157 9.56 3.77 13.24
N ALA A 158 8.98 2.74 12.63
CA ALA A 158 9.57 1.99 11.52
C ALA A 158 9.46 2.71 10.16
N GLY A 159 8.80 3.88 10.12
CA GLY A 159 8.68 4.73 8.94
C GLY A 159 7.37 4.59 8.16
N ALA A 160 6.36 3.93 8.71
CA ALA A 160 5.02 3.92 8.12
C ALA A 160 4.32 5.26 8.36
N GLN A 161 3.94 5.93 7.29
CA GLN A 161 3.26 7.22 7.31
C GLN A 161 1.73 7.07 7.15
N ARG A 162 1.29 5.89 6.72
CA ARG A 162 -0.12 5.53 6.57
C ARG A 162 -0.32 4.04 6.84
N MET A 163 -1.39 3.73 7.56
CA MET A 163 -1.82 2.36 7.79
C MET A 163 -3.22 2.14 7.20
N TYR A 164 -3.35 1.11 6.37
CA TYR A 164 -4.64 0.64 5.87
C TYR A 164 -5.08 -0.52 6.77
N VAL A 165 -6.17 -0.34 7.49
CA VAL A 165 -6.72 -1.35 8.39
C VAL A 165 -7.88 -2.05 7.69
N GLN A 166 -7.77 -3.38 7.53
CA GLN A 166 -8.77 -4.18 6.87
C GLN A 166 -9.67 -4.88 7.89
N PHE A 167 -10.95 -4.54 7.89
CA PHE A 167 -12.00 -5.25 8.60
C PHE A 167 -12.46 -6.42 7.73
N LEU A 168 -12.37 -7.65 8.22
CA LEU A 168 -12.82 -8.85 7.49
C LEU A 168 -14.28 -9.20 7.80
N ASP A 169 -14.75 -8.91 9.02
CA ASP A 169 -16.18 -8.95 9.34
C ASP A 169 -16.80 -7.57 9.10
N LEU A 170 -17.47 -7.42 7.98
CA LEU A 170 -18.13 -6.15 7.60
C LEU A 170 -19.46 -5.93 8.33
N THR A 171 -19.92 -6.88 9.16
CA THR A 171 -21.14 -6.77 9.93
C THR A 171 -20.91 -6.32 11.37
N ASP A 172 -19.68 -6.40 11.88
CA ASP A 172 -19.28 -5.95 13.22
C ASP A 172 -19.02 -4.43 13.23
N LEU A 173 -20.10 -3.63 13.22
CA LEU A 173 -20.00 -2.17 13.25
C LEU A 173 -19.41 -1.65 14.58
N GLU A 174 -19.64 -2.38 15.69
CA GLU A 174 -19.04 -2.03 16.99
C GLU A 174 -17.52 -2.09 16.96
N HIS A 175 -16.93 -2.91 16.10
CA HIS A 175 -15.48 -2.95 15.90
C HIS A 175 -14.96 -1.68 15.22
N LEU A 176 -15.69 -1.16 14.24
CA LEU A 176 -15.41 0.14 13.60
C LEU A 176 -15.49 1.28 14.60
N ASP A 177 -16.58 1.34 15.38
CA ASP A 177 -16.80 2.37 16.40
C ASP A 177 -15.69 2.33 17.46
N LEU A 178 -15.32 1.13 17.93
CA LEU A 178 -14.24 0.96 18.90
C LEU A 178 -12.91 1.54 18.38
N LEU A 179 -12.56 1.26 17.12
CA LEU A 179 -11.33 1.78 16.53
C LEU A 179 -11.39 3.30 16.35
N ALA A 180 -12.53 3.81 15.85
CA ALA A 180 -12.74 5.23 15.60
C ALA A 180 -12.70 6.07 16.89
N GLU A 181 -13.26 5.55 17.98
CA GLU A 181 -13.38 6.29 19.23
C GLU A 181 -12.16 6.14 20.14
N GLN A 182 -11.55 4.95 20.19
CA GLN A 182 -10.55 4.60 21.19
C GLN A 182 -9.14 4.39 20.65
N VAL A 183 -8.93 4.42 19.33
CA VAL A 183 -7.61 4.27 18.73
C VAL A 183 -7.26 5.49 17.86
N MET A 184 -8.10 5.83 16.88
CA MET A 184 -7.79 6.87 15.89
C MET A 184 -7.47 8.25 16.49
N PRO A 185 -8.09 8.72 17.60
CA PRO A 185 -7.74 10.03 18.17
C PRO A 185 -6.35 10.11 18.79
N PHE A 186 -5.66 8.99 18.95
CA PHE A 186 -4.38 8.89 19.69
C PHE A 186 -3.18 8.53 18.79
N VAL A 187 -3.37 8.49 17.48
CA VAL A 187 -2.34 8.10 16.50
C VAL A 187 -2.25 9.09 15.34
#